data_77c354b2a34cbc1ff69ff15f595fb387
#
_entry.id   77c354b2a34cbc1ff69ff15f595fb387
#
_cell.length_a   1.000
_cell.length_b   1.000
_cell.length_c   1.000
_cell.angle_alpha   90.00
_cell.angle_beta   90.00
_cell.angle_gamma   90.00
#
_symmetry.space_group_name_H-M   'P 1'
#
loop_
_entity.id
_entity.type
_entity.pdbx_description
1 polymer ?
#
loop_
_entity_poly.entity_id
_entity_poly.type
_entity_poly.pdbx_seq_one_letter_code
_entity_poly.pdbx_strand_id
1 'polypeptide(L)'
;DDSGLEIDYLDGAPGIYSARFMGEDTCYTIKNTALVEKLAGVPEEKRTARFVCAIACAFPDGHTITTRGVMEGIIAQEIRGENGFGYDPIFYLPEFGCTSAEITPEQKNEVSHRGKALRAMRKELERFFTKPEKEPEAKG
;
A
#
# COMPACT_ATOMS: atom_id res chain seq x y z
N ASP A 1 -1.19 11.58 1.44
CA ASP A 1 -0.86 10.17 1.60
C ASP A 1 -2.12 9.40 1.98
N ASP A 2 -2.54 8.52 1.11
CA ASP A 2 -3.78 7.76 1.29
C ASP A 2 -3.50 6.30 0.97
N SER A 3 -3.66 5.42 1.95
CA SER A 3 -3.34 4.01 1.81
C SER A 3 -4.56 3.15 2.09
N GLY A 4 -4.65 2.02 1.39
CA GLY A 4 -5.74 1.09 1.60
C GLY A 4 -5.41 -0.31 1.16
N LEU A 5 -6.15 -1.27 1.69
CA LEU A 5 -6.06 -2.67 1.33
C LEU A 5 -7.26 -3.04 0.46
N GLU A 6 -6.98 -3.61 -0.72
CA GLU A 6 -8.03 -4.06 -1.64
C GLU A 6 -7.97 -5.57 -1.77
N ILE A 7 -9.05 -6.25 -1.47
CA ILE A 7 -9.13 -7.70 -1.54
C ILE A 7 -10.06 -8.08 -2.68
N ASP A 8 -9.53 -8.81 -3.67
CA ASP A 8 -10.29 -9.13 -4.87
C ASP A 8 -11.56 -9.94 -4.60
N TYR A 9 -11.49 -10.90 -3.69
CA TYR A 9 -12.65 -11.72 -3.36
C TYR A 9 -13.78 -10.89 -2.74
N LEU A 10 -13.45 -9.73 -2.16
CA LEU A 10 -14.42 -8.83 -1.54
C LEU A 10 -14.68 -7.60 -2.41
N ASP A 11 -14.46 -7.73 -3.72
CA ASP A 11 -14.68 -6.66 -4.69
C ASP A 11 -13.92 -5.39 -4.35
N GLY A 12 -12.70 -5.55 -3.84
CA GLY A 12 -11.84 -4.42 -3.53
C GLY A 12 -11.99 -3.86 -2.12
N ALA A 13 -12.91 -4.42 -1.32
CA ALA A 13 -13.06 -3.96 0.07
C ALA A 13 -11.88 -4.44 0.90
N PRO A 14 -11.52 -3.76 1.98
CA PRO A 14 -12.10 -2.53 2.50
C PRO A 14 -11.71 -1.26 1.76
N GLY A 15 -10.68 -1.30 0.88
CA GLY A 15 -10.35 -0.19 -0.01
C GLY A 15 -10.15 1.14 0.72
N ILE A 16 -10.84 2.17 0.26
CA ILE A 16 -10.67 3.50 0.86
C ILE A 16 -11.16 3.56 2.30
N TYR A 17 -11.90 2.56 2.74
CA TYR A 17 -12.40 2.48 4.11
C TYR A 17 -11.51 1.62 5.01
N SER A 18 -10.29 1.28 4.57
CA SER A 18 -9.42 0.37 5.31
C SER A 18 -9.21 0.78 6.76
N ALA A 19 -8.97 2.06 7.02
CA ALA A 19 -8.74 2.52 8.38
C ALA A 19 -10.00 2.50 9.23
N ARG A 20 -11.17 2.56 8.60
CA ARG A 20 -12.45 2.63 9.30
C ARG A 20 -13.24 1.32 9.27
N PHE A 21 -12.70 0.30 8.62
CA PHE A 21 -13.35 -1.00 8.55
C PHE A 21 -13.70 -1.49 9.96
N MET A 22 -14.97 -1.78 10.19
CA MET A 22 -15.50 -2.19 11.50
C MET A 22 -15.36 -1.10 12.58
N GLY A 23 -15.14 0.16 12.18
CA GLY A 23 -15.04 1.27 13.13
C GLY A 23 -13.60 1.71 13.34
N GLU A 24 -13.39 3.02 13.43
CA GLU A 24 -12.05 3.58 13.58
C GLU A 24 -11.35 3.12 14.84
N ASP A 25 -12.12 2.93 15.91
CA ASP A 25 -11.54 2.56 17.21
C ASP A 25 -11.38 1.06 17.41
N THR A 26 -11.78 0.27 16.44
CA THR A 26 -11.64 -1.18 16.53
C THR A 26 -10.18 -1.56 16.26
N CYS A 27 -9.60 -2.39 17.12
CA CYS A 27 -8.20 -2.77 16.96
C CYS A 27 -8.02 -3.68 15.75
N TYR A 28 -6.80 -3.69 15.21
CA TYR A 28 -6.51 -4.43 13.99
C TYR A 28 -6.57 -5.95 14.19
N THR A 29 -6.35 -6.45 15.40
CA THR A 29 -6.50 -7.87 15.63
C THR A 29 -7.92 -8.32 15.30
N ILE A 30 -8.91 -7.52 15.68
CA ILE A 30 -10.31 -7.84 15.37
C ILE A 30 -10.58 -7.68 13.87
N LYS A 31 -10.06 -6.61 13.26
CA LYS A 31 -10.25 -6.39 11.84
C LYS A 31 -9.62 -7.52 11.03
N ASN A 32 -8.41 -7.92 11.39
CA ASN A 32 -7.70 -8.98 10.68
C ASN A 32 -8.41 -10.32 10.84
N THR A 33 -8.87 -10.62 12.05
CA THR A 33 -9.61 -11.85 12.30
C THR A 33 -10.87 -11.90 11.44
N ALA A 34 -11.60 -10.79 11.35
CA ALA A 34 -12.81 -10.73 10.55
C ALA A 34 -12.53 -11.00 9.07
N LEU A 35 -11.45 -10.42 8.54
CA LEU A 35 -11.11 -10.62 7.13
C LEU A 35 -10.66 -12.04 6.85
N VAL A 36 -9.86 -12.62 7.75
CA VAL A 36 -9.43 -14.01 7.60
C VAL A 36 -10.64 -14.95 7.60
N GLU A 37 -11.61 -14.68 8.48
CA GLU A 37 -12.82 -15.50 8.56
C GLU A 37 -13.68 -15.37 7.31
N LYS A 38 -13.77 -14.17 6.74
CA LYS A 38 -14.55 -13.96 5.52
C LYS A 38 -13.98 -14.74 4.35
N LEU A 39 -12.69 -15.02 4.38
CA LEU A 39 -12.01 -15.74 3.30
C LEU A 39 -11.72 -17.18 3.64
N ALA A 40 -12.27 -17.69 4.75
CA ALA A 40 -12.09 -19.08 5.13
C ALA A 40 -12.64 -19.99 4.04
N GLY A 41 -11.84 -20.99 3.64
CA GLY A 41 -12.24 -21.93 2.62
C GLY A 41 -12.08 -21.42 1.19
N VAL A 42 -11.67 -20.18 1.01
CA VAL A 42 -11.45 -19.61 -0.33
C VAL A 42 -10.09 -20.08 -0.84
N PRO A 43 -10.01 -20.59 -2.09
CA PRO A 43 -8.73 -21.03 -2.64
C PRO A 43 -7.73 -19.88 -2.73
N GLU A 44 -6.45 -20.23 -2.64
CA GLU A 44 -5.38 -19.25 -2.63
C GLU A 44 -5.45 -18.30 -3.84
N GLU A 45 -5.72 -18.84 -5.02
CA GLU A 45 -5.75 -18.03 -6.23
C GLU A 45 -6.90 -17.02 -6.25
N LYS A 46 -7.82 -17.12 -5.30
CA LYS A 46 -8.93 -16.17 -5.18
C LYS A 46 -8.77 -15.25 -3.98
N ARG A 47 -7.67 -15.39 -3.24
CA ARG A 47 -7.41 -14.52 -2.09
C ARG A 47 -6.42 -13.41 -2.41
N THR A 48 -6.23 -13.12 -3.70
CA THR A 48 -5.29 -12.07 -4.10
C THR A 48 -5.76 -10.71 -3.59
N ALA A 49 -4.78 -9.89 -3.26
CA ALA A 49 -5.05 -8.59 -2.66
C ALA A 49 -3.87 -7.67 -2.93
N ARG A 50 -4.06 -6.39 -2.64
CA ARG A 50 -2.97 -5.42 -2.78
C ARG A 50 -3.14 -4.29 -1.79
N PHE A 51 -2.01 -3.76 -1.33
CA PHE A 51 -2.00 -2.49 -0.67
C PHE A 51 -1.75 -1.42 -1.72
N VAL A 52 -2.46 -0.31 -1.61
CA VAL A 52 -2.32 0.81 -2.54
C VAL A 52 -2.02 2.06 -1.72
N CYS A 53 -1.06 2.84 -2.18
CA CYS A 53 -0.77 4.13 -1.56
C CYS A 53 -0.79 5.19 -2.66
N ALA A 54 -1.56 6.25 -2.45
CA ALA A 54 -1.59 7.38 -3.35
C ALA A 54 -1.05 8.60 -2.60
N ILE A 55 -0.14 9.33 -3.22
CA ILE A 55 0.46 10.51 -2.63
C ILE A 55 0.24 11.69 -3.56
N ALA A 56 -0.21 12.79 -3.00
CA ALA A 56 -0.41 14.02 -3.77
C ALA A 56 0.44 15.11 -3.15
N CYS A 57 1.06 15.90 -4.01
CA CYS A 57 1.84 17.06 -3.59
C CYS A 57 1.24 18.28 -4.28
N ALA A 58 0.73 19.21 -3.50
CA ALA A 58 0.10 20.42 -4.03
C ALA A 58 1.06 21.58 -3.86
N PHE A 59 1.11 22.43 -4.88
CA PHE A 59 1.96 23.61 -4.86
C PHE A 59 1.11 24.86 -4.68
N PRO A 60 1.72 25.95 -4.17
CA PRO A 60 0.95 27.18 -3.93
C PRO A 60 0.25 27.75 -5.16
N ASP A 61 0.76 27.46 -6.35
CA ASP A 61 0.18 27.96 -7.59
C ASP A 61 -1.00 27.12 -8.07
N GLY A 62 -1.38 26.11 -7.30
CA GLY A 62 -2.49 25.23 -7.68
C GLY A 62 -2.09 24.00 -8.45
N HIS A 63 -0.82 23.88 -8.80
CA HIS A 63 -0.32 22.69 -9.50
C HIS A 63 -0.28 21.50 -8.54
N THR A 64 -0.61 20.32 -9.01
CA THR A 64 -0.60 19.12 -8.20
C THR A 64 0.06 17.96 -8.92
N ILE A 65 0.89 17.21 -8.20
CA ILE A 65 1.52 16.00 -8.71
C ILE A 65 1.03 14.85 -7.85
N THR A 66 0.60 13.76 -8.48
CA THR A 66 0.17 12.57 -7.75
C THR A 66 0.97 11.35 -8.20
N THR A 67 1.26 10.45 -7.26
CA THR A 67 1.90 9.18 -7.57
C THR A 67 1.19 8.08 -6.80
N ARG A 68 1.38 6.86 -7.28
CA ARG A 68 0.70 5.69 -6.71
C ARG A 68 1.67 4.53 -6.64
N GLY A 69 1.65 3.82 -5.52
CA GLY A 69 2.44 2.61 -5.35
C GLY A 69 1.54 1.46 -4.96
N VAL A 70 1.89 0.25 -5.40
CA VAL A 70 1.09 -0.94 -5.16
C VAL A 70 2.00 -2.07 -4.70
N MET A 71 1.54 -2.81 -3.67
CA MET A 71 2.23 -4.02 -3.21
C MET A 71 1.23 -5.16 -3.31
N GLU A 72 1.50 -6.10 -4.24
CA GLU A 72 0.62 -7.24 -4.45
C GLU A 72 0.91 -8.36 -3.48
N GLY A 73 -0.11 -9.08 -3.09
CA GLY A 73 0.04 -10.20 -2.19
C GLY A 73 -1.22 -11.05 -2.13
N ILE A 74 -1.33 -11.84 -1.07
CA ILE A 74 -2.44 -12.77 -0.88
C ILE A 74 -2.86 -12.66 0.58
N ILE A 75 -4.17 -12.74 0.84
CA ILE A 75 -4.63 -12.76 2.23
C ILE A 75 -4.32 -14.12 2.83
N ALA A 76 -3.60 -14.12 3.95
CA ALA A 76 -3.20 -15.35 4.63
C ALA A 76 -4.39 -16.03 5.28
N GLN A 77 -4.21 -17.30 5.66
CA GLN A 77 -5.25 -18.06 6.31
C GLN A 77 -5.27 -17.85 7.82
N GLU A 78 -4.24 -17.22 8.36
CA GLU A 78 -4.14 -16.93 9.79
C GLU A 78 -3.28 -15.69 10.00
N ILE A 79 -3.41 -15.10 11.18
CA ILE A 79 -2.64 -13.93 11.56
C ILE A 79 -1.23 -14.38 11.93
N ARG A 80 -0.20 -13.77 11.33
CA ARG A 80 1.19 -14.14 11.60
C ARG A 80 2.07 -12.90 11.60
N GLY A 81 2.98 -12.85 12.58
CA GLY A 81 3.97 -11.80 12.66
C GLY A 81 3.56 -10.63 13.54
N GLU A 82 4.56 -9.88 13.98
CA GLU A 82 4.34 -8.75 14.87
C GLU A 82 4.96 -7.45 14.39
N ASN A 83 5.69 -7.51 13.27
CA ASN A 83 6.27 -6.30 12.71
C ASN A 83 5.22 -5.55 11.89
N GLY A 84 5.53 -4.31 11.54
CA GLY A 84 4.61 -3.53 10.73
C GLY A 84 3.41 -3.04 11.52
N PHE A 85 2.31 -2.85 10.83
CA PHE A 85 1.11 -2.32 11.45
C PHE A 85 -0.12 -2.67 10.60
N GLY A 86 -1.30 -2.42 11.14
CA GLY A 86 -2.54 -2.57 10.39
C GLY A 86 -2.79 -3.98 9.93
N TYR A 87 -2.95 -4.16 8.63
CA TYR A 87 -3.28 -5.44 8.04
C TYR A 87 -2.07 -6.29 7.68
N ASP A 88 -0.85 -5.86 8.02
CA ASP A 88 0.36 -6.62 7.69
C ASP A 88 0.32 -8.08 8.16
N PRO A 89 -0.22 -8.39 9.35
CA PRO A 89 -0.22 -9.79 9.81
C PRO A 89 -1.04 -10.77 8.97
N ILE A 90 -1.89 -10.29 8.08
CA ILE A 90 -2.64 -11.17 7.19
C ILE A 90 -2.28 -11.00 5.72
N PHE A 91 -1.28 -10.18 5.42
CA PHE A 91 -0.89 -9.91 4.05
C PHE A 91 0.33 -10.76 3.69
N TYR A 92 0.09 -11.86 3.00
CA TYR A 92 1.15 -12.81 2.64
C TYR A 92 1.87 -12.36 1.39
N LEU A 93 3.21 -12.43 1.43
CA LEU A 93 4.06 -12.03 0.31
C LEU A 93 4.70 -13.29 -0.26
N PRO A 94 4.22 -13.78 -1.41
CA PRO A 94 4.77 -15.02 -1.99
C PRO A 94 6.26 -14.98 -2.23
N GLU A 95 6.82 -13.83 -2.60
CA GLU A 95 8.25 -13.74 -2.87
C GLU A 95 9.10 -13.92 -1.62
N PHE A 96 8.54 -13.66 -0.44
CA PHE A 96 9.25 -13.86 0.83
C PHE A 96 8.80 -15.12 1.57
N GLY A 97 7.69 -15.71 1.15
CA GLY A 97 7.17 -16.91 1.80
C GLY A 97 6.58 -16.65 3.19
N CYS A 98 6.21 -15.43 3.51
CA CYS A 98 5.68 -15.07 4.81
C CYS A 98 4.85 -13.79 4.70
N THR A 99 4.22 -13.37 5.80
CA THR A 99 3.41 -12.14 5.78
C THR A 99 4.30 -10.91 5.90
N SER A 100 3.74 -9.76 5.54
CA SER A 100 4.49 -8.51 5.63
C SER A 100 4.76 -8.11 7.08
N ALA A 101 4.13 -8.76 8.05
CA ALA A 101 4.46 -8.56 9.46
C ALA A 101 5.61 -9.46 9.91
N GLU A 102 6.10 -10.32 9.02
CA GLU A 102 7.21 -11.24 9.34
C GLU A 102 8.52 -10.87 8.64
N ILE A 103 8.53 -9.83 7.83
CA ILE A 103 9.76 -9.40 7.15
C ILE A 103 10.37 -8.23 7.93
N THR A 104 11.65 -7.93 7.62
CA THR A 104 12.32 -6.83 8.29
C THR A 104 11.82 -5.49 7.78
N PRO A 105 12.01 -4.41 8.54
CA PRO A 105 11.64 -3.07 8.06
C PRO A 105 12.33 -2.72 6.74
N GLU A 106 13.59 -3.14 6.58
CA GLU A 106 14.32 -2.88 5.35
C GLU A 106 13.70 -3.58 4.16
N GLN A 107 13.34 -4.86 4.34
CA GLN A 107 12.69 -5.61 3.29
C GLN A 107 11.36 -5.01 2.92
N LYS A 108 10.59 -4.61 3.93
CA LYS A 108 9.28 -4.03 3.69
C LYS A 108 9.40 -2.70 2.96
N ASN A 109 10.39 -1.89 3.31
CA ASN A 109 10.57 -0.59 2.66
C ASN A 109 10.81 -0.73 1.16
N GLU A 110 11.50 -1.78 0.74
CA GLU A 110 11.76 -1.99 -0.67
C GLU A 110 10.52 -2.34 -1.46
N VAL A 111 9.61 -3.10 -0.88
CA VAL A 111 8.46 -3.62 -1.61
C VAL A 111 7.14 -2.93 -1.27
N SER A 112 7.10 -2.13 -0.21
CA SER A 112 5.84 -1.57 0.27
C SER A 112 5.22 -0.60 -0.73
N HIS A 113 3.90 -0.56 -0.71
CA HIS A 113 3.11 0.36 -1.52
C HIS A 113 3.50 1.81 -1.26
N ARG A 114 3.69 2.16 0.03
CA ARG A 114 4.04 3.51 0.42
C ARG A 114 5.44 3.87 -0.02
N GLY A 115 6.39 2.94 0.15
CA GLY A 115 7.76 3.16 -0.30
C GLY A 115 7.82 3.41 -1.81
N LYS A 116 7.06 2.63 -2.56
CA LYS A 116 7.01 2.80 -4.01
C LYS A 116 6.43 4.14 -4.41
N ALA A 117 5.33 4.56 -3.76
CA ALA A 117 4.69 5.83 -4.06
C ALA A 117 5.61 7.00 -3.71
N LEU A 118 6.34 6.90 -2.59
CA LEU A 118 7.26 7.95 -2.17
C LEU A 118 8.44 8.07 -3.14
N ARG A 119 8.99 6.95 -3.58
CA ARG A 119 10.10 6.99 -4.54
C ARG A 119 9.64 7.57 -5.87
N ALA A 120 8.43 7.24 -6.30
CA ALA A 120 7.88 7.81 -7.52
C ALA A 120 7.66 9.32 -7.37
N MET A 121 7.18 9.75 -6.21
CA MET A 121 6.98 11.17 -5.96
C MET A 121 8.32 11.91 -5.97
N ARG A 122 9.35 11.31 -5.39
CA ARG A 122 10.67 11.93 -5.38
C ARG A 122 11.17 12.15 -6.81
N LYS A 123 10.98 11.17 -7.68
CA LYS A 123 11.40 11.32 -9.07
C LYS A 123 10.62 12.43 -9.78
N GLU A 124 9.33 12.51 -9.51
CA GLU A 124 8.52 13.56 -10.12
C GLU A 124 8.94 14.95 -9.65
N LEU A 125 9.22 15.08 -8.36
CA LEU A 125 9.66 16.37 -7.82
C LEU A 125 11.02 16.76 -8.36
N GLU A 126 11.94 15.81 -8.48
CA GLU A 126 13.24 16.08 -9.06
C GLU A 126 13.11 16.56 -10.50
N ARG A 127 12.24 15.92 -11.25
CA ARG A 127 12.00 16.34 -12.63
C ARG A 127 11.37 17.72 -12.68
N PHE A 128 10.43 17.99 -11.80
CA PHE A 128 9.75 19.29 -11.76
C PHE A 128 10.72 20.44 -11.48
N PHE A 129 11.60 20.25 -10.52
CA PHE A 129 12.53 21.32 -10.14
C PHE A 129 13.75 21.42 -11.04
N THR A 130 14.03 20.40 -11.83
CA THR A 130 15.18 20.43 -12.72
C THR A 130 14.84 20.95 -14.10
N LYS A 131 13.63 20.62 -14.55
CA LYS A 131 13.20 20.93 -15.89
C LYS A 131 13.32 22.39 -16.29
N PRO A 132 12.90 23.34 -15.45
CA PRO A 132 12.98 24.75 -15.83
C PRO A 132 14.38 25.21 -16.14
N GLU A 133 15.37 24.58 -15.53
CA GLU A 133 16.75 24.96 -15.80
C GLU A 133 17.20 24.51 -17.16
N LYS A 134 16.66 23.43 -17.63
CA LYS A 134 17.03 22.91 -18.92
C LYS A 134 16.33 23.58 -20.05
N GLU A 135 15.10 23.95 -19.84
CA GLU A 135 14.34 24.58 -20.91
C GLU A 135 14.89 25.89 -21.40
N PRO A 136 15.37 26.76 -20.53
CA PRO A 136 15.91 28.01 -21.01
C PRO A 136 17.06 27.82 -21.96
N GLU A 137 17.85 26.81 -21.76
CA GLU A 137 18.96 26.63 -22.67
C GLU A 137 18.54 26.01 -23.97
N ALA A 138 17.39 25.40 -23.99
CA ALA A 138 16.89 24.79 -25.20
C ALA A 138 16.73 25.81 -26.29
N LYS A 139 16.49 27.05 -25.93
CA LYS A 139 16.33 28.06 -26.92
C LYS A 139 17.60 28.80 -27.16
N GLY A 140 18.56 28.55 -26.36
CA GLY A 140 19.84 29.19 -26.56
C GLY A 140 20.30 28.88 -27.91
#